data_14ed4816dfd15dd618a6a57d75e0141f
#
_entry.id   14ed4816dfd15dd618a6a57d75e0141f
#
_cell.length_a   1.000
_cell.length_b   1.000
_cell.length_c   1.000
_cell.angle_alpha   90.00
_cell.angle_beta   90.00
_cell.angle_gamma   90.00
#
_symmetry.space_group_name_H-M   'P 1'
#
loop_
_entity.id
_entity.type
_entity.pdbx_description
1 polymer ?
#
loop_
_entity_poly.entity_id
_entity_poly.type
_entity_poly.pdbx_seq_one_letter_code
_entity_poly.pdbx_strand_id
1 'polypeptide(L)'
;GVSFKNDFFEIAKQIEIFNGVFKTVNQNYVDETNPGEMMDVAIKGMLKELDPYTVFFNEQDVLKFKINNTGEYTGIGAMVQRKDGKVYLKEIYKGFPADKAGLKAGDEITQIGDVNLKEYTEDASQLLKGAKNTAVVVLYIRQGKSQTATIILDEVEIKAVPFYALLKDNVGYIVLSKFTEKASAETKAALLDLKKQGATKIILDLRGNPGGLLHEAVNICNLFVAKDELIVTTKSKNPKHNHVYKTKNEPIDLEIPLAVIVDGKSASASEIVAGAIQDLDRGVVLGSRSFGKGLVQRPLDLSYGTQVKVTISRYYTPSGRCIQALDYSKKDENGKAIKKNQTEFNSFKTKAGRTVYDGGGVLPDVEIEESKTANINDAVVKKDAVFNFATQLYYKNPTQTGIPTVSDTDFANFKTYLKQEKISLDTETNKALKNVLESAKKEKIDTEIAAEYKQLELALERNQDLALDKNKDQIKKLLQEELIIRYQYREGLYTFYTKNNTEIEKAIALLNNTSQYKSILKK
;
A
#
# COMPACT_ATOMS: atom_id res chain seq x y z
N GLY A 1 -42.37 -4.53 -4.69
CA GLY A 1 -43.01 -3.25 -4.28
C GLY A 1 -43.22 -3.09 -2.77
N VAL A 2 -43.05 -4.17 -1.96
CA VAL A 2 -43.36 -4.14 -0.51
C VAL A 2 -42.12 -3.79 0.35
N SER A 3 -40.92 -3.96 -0.15
CA SER A 3 -39.69 -3.77 0.63
C SER A 3 -39.34 -2.30 0.91
N PHE A 4 -39.49 -1.39 -0.06
CA PHE A 4 -39.01 -0.01 0.07
C PHE A 4 -39.80 0.88 1.08
N LYS A 5 -41.10 0.64 1.29
CA LYS A 5 -41.88 1.46 2.25
C LYS A 5 -41.55 1.14 3.71
N ASN A 6 -41.25 -0.14 4.01
CA ASN A 6 -40.82 -0.55 5.35
C ASN A 6 -39.43 -0.02 5.71
N ASP A 7 -38.49 0.07 4.73
CA ASP A 7 -37.13 0.56 4.97
C ASP A 7 -37.10 2.04 5.36
N PHE A 8 -37.93 2.90 4.72
CA PHE A 8 -37.98 4.33 5.05
C PHE A 8 -38.52 4.60 6.46
N PHE A 9 -39.59 3.88 6.86
CA PHE A 9 -40.13 4.02 8.21
C PHE A 9 -39.13 3.56 9.26
N GLU A 10 -38.50 2.42 9.03
CA GLU A 10 -37.50 1.88 9.96
C GLU A 10 -36.27 2.82 10.07
N ILE A 11 -35.78 3.35 8.96
CA ILE A 11 -34.69 4.34 8.96
C ILE A 11 -35.09 5.58 9.79
N ALA A 12 -36.26 6.15 9.55
CA ALA A 12 -36.72 7.35 10.27
C ALA A 12 -36.84 7.08 11.78
N LYS A 13 -37.43 5.94 12.16
CA LYS A 13 -37.55 5.49 13.55
C LYS A 13 -36.20 5.33 14.24
N GLN A 14 -35.22 4.68 13.58
CA GLN A 14 -33.90 4.47 14.15
C GLN A 14 -33.10 5.78 14.28
N ILE A 15 -33.25 6.72 13.34
CA ILE A 15 -32.66 8.06 13.46
C ILE A 15 -33.25 8.81 14.66
N GLU A 16 -34.57 8.74 14.87
CA GLU A 16 -35.22 9.40 16.01
C GLU A 16 -34.74 8.81 17.34
N ILE A 17 -34.67 7.48 17.44
CA ILE A 17 -34.15 6.80 18.64
C ILE A 17 -32.69 7.20 18.89
N PHE A 18 -31.84 7.17 17.86
CA PHE A 18 -30.44 7.54 17.98
C PHE A 18 -30.26 8.99 18.45
N ASN A 19 -31.01 9.92 17.86
CA ASN A 19 -31.01 11.33 18.28
C ASN A 19 -31.46 11.50 19.74
N GLY A 20 -32.49 10.74 20.16
CA GLY A 20 -32.96 10.73 21.54
C GLY A 20 -31.86 10.25 22.50
N VAL A 21 -31.24 9.12 22.22
CA VAL A 21 -30.13 8.57 23.04
C VAL A 21 -28.97 9.57 23.10
N PHE A 22 -28.55 10.08 21.94
CA PHE A 22 -27.41 11.01 21.85
C PHE A 22 -27.63 12.28 22.68
N LYS A 23 -28.81 12.91 22.57
CA LYS A 23 -29.18 14.09 23.37
C LYS A 23 -29.25 13.76 24.85
N THR A 24 -29.92 12.66 25.21
CA THR A 24 -30.11 12.27 26.62
C THR A 24 -28.79 12.01 27.30
N VAL A 25 -27.86 11.32 26.65
CA VAL A 25 -26.51 11.05 27.19
C VAL A 25 -25.76 12.36 27.40
N ASN A 26 -25.68 13.23 26.37
CA ASN A 26 -24.96 14.50 26.49
C ASN A 26 -25.54 15.44 27.58
N GLN A 27 -26.84 15.32 27.89
CA GLN A 27 -27.48 16.15 28.90
C GLN A 27 -27.38 15.60 30.32
N ASN A 28 -27.28 14.29 30.48
CA ASN A 28 -27.48 13.64 31.77
C ASN A 28 -26.29 12.78 32.23
N TYR A 29 -25.26 12.57 31.39
CA TYR A 29 -24.10 11.81 31.81
C TYR A 29 -23.37 12.52 32.95
N VAL A 30 -22.79 11.74 33.88
CA VAL A 30 -22.19 12.26 35.13
C VAL A 30 -20.99 13.17 34.89
N ASP A 31 -20.22 12.93 33.83
CA ASP A 31 -19.07 13.74 33.43
C ASP A 31 -19.35 14.51 32.15
N GLU A 32 -18.54 15.53 31.84
CA GLU A 32 -18.61 16.25 30.58
C GLU A 32 -18.36 15.30 29.40
N THR A 33 -19.19 15.39 28.36
CA THR A 33 -19.08 14.61 27.14
C THR A 33 -18.55 15.47 26.00
N ASN A 34 -17.85 14.85 25.06
CA ASN A 34 -17.51 15.48 23.78
C ASN A 34 -18.45 14.98 22.69
N PRO A 35 -19.48 15.75 22.30
CA PRO A 35 -20.45 15.31 21.29
C PRO A 35 -19.85 14.98 19.95
N GLY A 36 -18.80 15.73 19.52
CA GLY A 36 -18.13 15.52 18.26
C GLY A 36 -17.40 14.18 18.21
N GLU A 37 -16.61 13.86 19.23
CA GLU A 37 -15.90 12.58 19.34
C GLU A 37 -16.87 11.40 19.46
N MET A 38 -17.93 11.54 20.25
CA MET A 38 -18.95 10.49 20.36
C MET A 38 -19.62 10.19 19.04
N MET A 39 -19.96 11.23 18.27
CA MET A 39 -20.57 11.07 16.94
C MET A 39 -19.58 10.42 15.95
N ASP A 40 -18.31 10.83 15.96
CA ASP A 40 -17.27 10.27 15.10
C ASP A 40 -17.10 8.76 15.38
N VAL A 41 -17.05 8.36 16.65
CA VAL A 41 -16.99 6.94 17.07
C VAL A 41 -18.22 6.17 16.59
N ALA A 42 -19.43 6.76 16.73
CA ALA A 42 -20.67 6.11 16.30
C ALA A 42 -20.70 5.90 14.78
N ILE A 43 -20.34 6.91 13.99
CA ILE A 43 -20.28 6.83 12.52
C ILE A 43 -19.24 5.78 12.09
N LYS A 44 -18.03 5.86 12.62
CA LYS A 44 -16.96 4.90 12.30
C LYS A 44 -17.32 3.48 12.71
N GLY A 45 -17.96 3.30 13.86
CA GLY A 45 -18.46 2.01 14.33
C GLY A 45 -19.47 1.39 13.36
N MET A 46 -20.47 2.17 12.95
CA MET A 46 -21.48 1.73 11.98
C MET A 46 -20.86 1.32 10.63
N LEU A 47 -19.94 2.13 10.10
CA LEU A 47 -19.34 1.87 8.79
C LEU A 47 -18.41 0.65 8.81
N LYS A 48 -17.69 0.42 9.91
CA LYS A 48 -16.80 -0.73 10.12
C LYS A 48 -17.53 -2.07 10.02
N GLU A 49 -18.84 -2.11 10.32
CA GLU A 49 -19.65 -3.32 10.18
C GLU A 49 -19.89 -3.73 8.72
N LEU A 50 -19.70 -2.83 7.77
CA LEU A 50 -19.92 -3.09 6.34
C LEU A 50 -18.68 -3.70 5.68
N ASP A 51 -17.61 -2.93 5.61
CA ASP A 51 -16.31 -3.30 5.04
C ASP A 51 -15.23 -2.26 5.42
N PRO A 52 -13.94 -2.54 5.25
CA PRO A 52 -12.87 -1.61 5.63
C PRO A 52 -12.69 -0.42 4.67
N TYR A 53 -13.40 -0.38 3.55
CA TYR A 53 -13.27 0.63 2.51
C TYR A 53 -14.38 1.68 2.55
N THR A 54 -15.50 1.34 3.20
CA THR A 54 -16.60 2.28 3.45
C THR A 54 -16.26 3.11 4.67
N VAL A 55 -15.88 4.37 4.44
CA VAL A 55 -15.31 5.25 5.47
C VAL A 55 -15.89 6.65 5.40
N PHE A 56 -16.01 7.29 6.56
CA PHE A 56 -16.34 8.70 6.68
C PHE A 56 -15.09 9.55 6.53
N PHE A 57 -15.19 10.63 5.78
CA PHE A 57 -14.17 11.64 5.58
C PHE A 57 -14.61 12.96 6.18
N ASN A 58 -13.87 13.47 7.14
CA ASN A 58 -13.96 14.86 7.55
C ASN A 58 -13.30 15.75 6.46
N GLU A 59 -13.35 17.07 6.62
CA GLU A 59 -12.80 18.01 5.64
C GLU A 59 -11.32 17.77 5.32
N GLN A 60 -10.52 17.42 6.32
CA GLN A 60 -9.09 17.11 6.12
C GLN A 60 -8.88 15.79 5.34
N ASP A 61 -9.70 14.78 5.62
CA ASP A 61 -9.64 13.49 4.90
C ASP A 61 -10.07 13.66 3.44
N VAL A 62 -11.05 14.53 3.16
CA VAL A 62 -11.44 14.88 1.78
C VAL A 62 -10.27 15.49 1.02
N LEU A 63 -9.52 16.41 1.64
CA LEU A 63 -8.33 17.00 1.02
C LEU A 63 -7.24 15.96 0.77
N LYS A 64 -6.97 15.08 1.73
CA LYS A 64 -6.01 13.97 1.57
C LYS A 64 -6.43 13.04 0.44
N PHE A 65 -7.71 12.71 0.34
CA PHE A 65 -8.24 11.87 -0.72
C PHE A 65 -8.05 12.52 -2.11
N LYS A 66 -8.30 13.82 -2.22
CA LYS A 66 -8.06 14.59 -3.45
C LYS A 66 -6.58 14.53 -3.86
N ILE A 67 -5.67 14.84 -2.94
CA ILE A 67 -4.22 14.76 -3.18
C ILE A 67 -3.81 13.36 -3.63
N ASN A 68 -4.38 12.34 -3.02
CA ASN A 68 -4.10 10.95 -3.38
C ASN A 68 -4.53 10.58 -4.81
N ASN A 69 -5.56 11.22 -5.34
CA ASN A 69 -6.04 10.99 -6.70
C ASN A 69 -5.29 11.84 -7.74
N THR A 70 -5.01 13.10 -7.43
CA THR A 70 -4.26 13.98 -8.34
C THR A 70 -2.77 13.64 -8.37
N GLY A 71 -2.21 13.21 -7.25
CA GLY A 71 -0.76 13.07 -7.05
C GLY A 71 -0.04 14.40 -6.84
N GLU A 72 -0.77 15.51 -6.65
CA GLU A 72 -0.22 16.85 -6.55
C GLU A 72 -0.64 17.54 -5.25
N TYR A 73 0.29 18.26 -4.64
CA TYR A 73 0.02 19.12 -3.48
C TYR A 73 1.12 20.18 -3.36
N THR A 74 0.84 21.24 -2.62
CA THR A 74 1.88 22.23 -2.25
C THR A 74 2.39 21.90 -0.86
N GLY A 75 3.69 21.65 -0.74
CA GLY A 75 4.29 21.23 0.51
C GLY A 75 5.80 21.02 0.43
N ILE A 76 6.32 20.16 1.29
CA ILE A 76 7.79 19.95 1.44
C ILE A 76 8.37 18.85 0.54
N GLY A 77 7.56 17.92 -0.01
CA GLY A 77 8.07 16.81 -0.81
C GLY A 77 8.80 15.75 0.03
N ALA A 78 8.17 15.30 1.11
CA ALA A 78 8.67 14.22 1.96
C ALA A 78 7.52 13.39 2.54
N MET A 79 7.82 12.14 2.87
CA MET A 79 6.93 11.28 3.65
C MET A 79 7.19 11.51 5.14
N VAL A 80 6.13 11.85 5.87
CA VAL A 80 6.15 12.13 7.31
C VAL A 80 5.40 11.04 8.06
N GLN A 81 5.95 10.57 9.16
CA GLN A 81 5.32 9.57 10.02
C GLN A 81 5.39 10.00 11.48
N ARG A 82 4.25 9.88 12.20
CA ARG A 82 4.24 9.95 13.66
C ARG A 82 4.32 8.54 14.23
N LYS A 83 5.23 8.34 15.17
CA LYS A 83 5.38 7.07 15.91
C LYS A 83 5.89 7.36 17.32
N ASP A 84 5.29 6.71 18.32
CA ASP A 84 5.65 6.85 19.73
C ASP A 84 5.73 8.32 20.18
N GLY A 85 4.77 9.14 19.73
CA GLY A 85 4.68 10.56 20.02
C GLY A 85 5.64 11.47 19.24
N LYS A 86 6.57 10.91 18.47
CA LYS A 86 7.57 11.63 17.67
C LYS A 86 7.21 11.67 16.20
N VAL A 87 7.66 12.69 15.49
CA VAL A 87 7.42 12.90 14.06
C VAL A 87 8.73 12.77 13.30
N TYR A 88 8.80 11.85 12.35
CA TYR A 88 10.00 11.57 11.57
C TYR A 88 9.77 11.78 10.09
N LEU A 89 10.81 12.18 9.37
CA LEU A 89 10.88 12.12 7.92
C LEU A 89 11.28 10.70 7.50
N LYS A 90 10.39 9.99 6.82
CA LYS A 90 10.62 8.60 6.39
C LYS A 90 11.28 8.52 5.03
N GLU A 91 10.93 9.42 4.14
CA GLU A 91 11.50 9.50 2.79
C GLU A 91 11.51 10.94 2.32
N ILE A 92 12.58 11.33 1.66
CA ILE A 92 12.75 12.66 1.04
C ILE A 92 12.65 12.47 -0.47
N TYR A 93 11.83 13.27 -1.13
CA TYR A 93 11.69 13.23 -2.58
C TYR A 93 12.73 14.15 -3.23
N LYS A 94 13.50 13.58 -4.14
CA LYS A 94 14.61 14.24 -4.81
C LYS A 94 14.21 15.55 -5.49
N GLY A 95 14.93 16.62 -5.21
CA GLY A 95 14.76 17.92 -5.84
C GLY A 95 13.57 18.74 -5.34
N PHE A 96 12.75 18.21 -4.40
CA PHE A 96 11.66 18.95 -3.76
C PHE A 96 12.13 19.75 -2.53
N PRO A 97 11.27 20.62 -1.95
CA PRO A 97 11.68 21.57 -0.93
C PRO A 97 12.44 21.00 0.27
N ALA A 98 12.04 19.84 0.81
CA ALA A 98 12.74 19.22 1.94
C ALA A 98 14.16 18.78 1.56
N ASP A 99 14.35 18.26 0.36
CA ASP A 99 15.67 17.88 -0.16
C ASP A 99 16.56 19.12 -0.36
N LYS A 100 16.01 20.18 -0.97
CA LYS A 100 16.71 21.47 -1.16
C LYS A 100 17.10 22.12 0.16
N ALA A 101 16.29 21.95 1.21
CA ALA A 101 16.57 22.42 2.56
C ALA A 101 17.58 21.53 3.32
N GLY A 102 18.07 20.44 2.71
CA GLY A 102 19.06 19.55 3.30
C GLY A 102 18.52 18.59 4.35
N LEU A 103 17.20 18.41 4.44
CA LEU A 103 16.57 17.42 5.32
C LEU A 103 16.84 16.00 4.81
N LYS A 104 16.87 15.03 5.73
CA LYS A 104 17.18 13.62 5.44
C LYS A 104 16.17 12.68 6.09
N ALA A 105 16.05 11.50 5.51
CA ALA A 105 15.29 10.42 6.14
C ALA A 105 15.90 10.08 7.53
N GLY A 106 15.05 9.98 8.55
CA GLY A 106 15.46 9.79 9.93
C GLY A 106 15.54 11.07 10.76
N ASP A 107 15.39 12.26 10.17
CA ASP A 107 15.27 13.50 10.94
C ASP A 107 13.99 13.48 11.77
N GLU A 108 14.10 13.71 13.08
CA GLU A 108 12.98 13.87 14.00
C GLU A 108 12.56 15.34 14.04
N ILE A 109 11.40 15.67 13.53
CA ILE A 109 10.85 17.03 13.57
C ILE A 109 10.25 17.27 14.96
N THR A 110 10.73 18.28 15.65
CA THR A 110 10.28 18.64 17.00
C THR A 110 9.38 19.87 17.02
N GLN A 111 9.52 20.76 16.05
CA GLN A 111 8.71 21.98 15.94
C GLN A 111 8.53 22.39 14.47
N ILE A 112 7.36 22.91 14.13
CA ILE A 112 7.04 23.46 12.81
C ILE A 112 6.43 24.85 13.03
N GLY A 113 7.12 25.91 12.54
CA GLY A 113 6.76 27.27 12.90
C GLY A 113 6.74 27.45 14.41
N ASP A 114 5.62 27.93 14.94
CA ASP A 114 5.42 28.12 16.39
C ASP A 114 4.82 26.89 17.08
N VAL A 115 4.54 25.79 16.34
CA VAL A 115 3.86 24.61 16.88
C VAL A 115 4.88 23.58 17.37
N ASN A 116 4.89 23.33 18.68
CA ASN A 116 5.66 22.24 19.29
C ASN A 116 4.93 20.90 19.08
N LEU A 117 5.59 19.95 18.44
CA LEU A 117 4.97 18.66 18.05
C LEU A 117 4.81 17.67 19.20
N LYS A 118 5.43 17.91 20.36
CA LYS A 118 5.25 17.08 21.54
C LYS A 118 3.82 17.18 22.09
N GLU A 119 3.23 18.37 22.00
CA GLU A 119 1.87 18.66 22.51
C GLU A 119 0.82 18.63 21.39
N TYR A 120 1.24 18.61 20.13
CA TYR A 120 0.36 18.60 18.98
C TYR A 120 -0.09 17.18 18.66
N THR A 121 -1.38 16.90 18.77
CA THR A 121 -1.95 15.54 18.59
C THR A 121 -2.51 15.27 17.21
N GLU A 122 -2.70 16.34 16.40
CA GLU A 122 -3.22 16.22 15.04
C GLU A 122 -2.14 15.76 14.05
N ASP A 123 -2.52 15.66 12.78
CA ASP A 123 -1.62 15.28 11.70
C ASP A 123 -0.59 16.38 11.40
N ALA A 124 0.63 16.22 11.91
CA ALA A 124 1.74 17.16 11.71
C ALA A 124 2.07 17.42 10.22
N SER A 125 1.70 16.48 9.32
CA SER A 125 1.93 16.67 7.88
C SER A 125 1.15 17.84 7.29
N GLN A 126 0.07 18.27 7.93
CA GLN A 126 -0.71 19.42 7.48
C GLN A 126 0.02 20.74 7.73
N LEU A 127 0.82 20.84 8.79
CA LEU A 127 1.65 22.00 9.08
C LEU A 127 2.80 22.20 8.06
N LEU A 128 3.10 21.16 7.28
CA LEU A 128 4.13 21.15 6.24
C LEU A 128 3.55 21.37 4.83
N LYS A 129 2.31 21.81 4.75
CA LYS A 129 1.58 22.19 3.53
C LYS A 129 1.15 23.64 3.62
N GLY A 130 0.93 24.29 2.50
CA GLY A 130 0.49 25.68 2.47
C GLY A 130 0.55 26.29 1.09
N ALA A 131 0.58 27.61 1.00
CA ALA A 131 0.72 28.30 -0.26
C ALA A 131 2.14 28.15 -0.85
N LYS A 132 2.23 28.08 -2.16
CA LYS A 132 3.51 28.07 -2.88
C LYS A 132 4.35 29.29 -2.49
N ASN A 133 5.66 29.11 -2.38
CA ASN A 133 6.65 30.12 -1.97
C ASN A 133 6.52 30.59 -0.50
N THR A 134 5.72 29.93 0.33
CA THR A 134 5.68 30.20 1.77
C THR A 134 6.86 29.52 2.46
N ALA A 135 7.52 30.26 3.36
CA ALA A 135 8.59 29.73 4.18
C ALA A 135 8.04 29.03 5.43
N VAL A 136 8.48 27.81 5.69
CA VAL A 136 8.19 27.05 6.92
C VAL A 136 9.49 26.74 7.63
N VAL A 137 9.63 27.20 8.86
CA VAL A 137 10.80 26.91 9.69
C VAL A 137 10.53 25.64 10.48
N VAL A 138 11.46 24.68 10.45
CA VAL A 138 11.39 23.45 11.23
C VAL A 138 12.59 23.32 12.15
N LEU A 139 12.35 22.92 13.40
CA LEU A 139 13.37 22.41 14.30
C LEU A 139 13.34 20.88 14.22
N TYR A 140 14.52 20.30 14.09
CA TYR A 140 14.65 18.86 13.99
C TYR A 140 15.89 18.33 14.70
N ILE A 141 15.86 17.07 15.08
CA ILE A 141 16.98 16.37 15.69
C ILE A 141 17.56 15.41 14.65
N ARG A 142 18.86 15.54 14.39
CA ARG A 142 19.66 14.65 13.55
C ARG A 142 20.84 14.12 14.33
N GLN A 143 20.92 12.81 14.50
CA GLN A 143 21.98 12.15 15.27
C GLN A 143 22.18 12.80 16.66
N GLY A 144 21.06 13.03 17.37
CA GLY A 144 21.06 13.62 18.72
C GLY A 144 21.34 15.13 18.78
N LYS A 145 21.56 15.79 17.65
CA LYS A 145 21.82 17.24 17.59
C LYS A 145 20.62 18.00 17.05
N SER A 146 20.19 19.02 17.80
CA SER A 146 19.12 19.92 17.36
C SER A 146 19.63 20.84 16.26
N GLN A 147 18.84 21.01 15.21
CA GLN A 147 19.13 21.84 14.04
C GLN A 147 17.85 22.54 13.57
N THR A 148 18.03 23.57 12.76
CA THR A 148 16.94 24.34 12.16
C THR A 148 17.08 24.35 10.65
N ALA A 149 15.95 24.23 9.93
CA ALA A 149 15.91 24.42 8.50
C ALA A 149 14.72 25.32 8.11
N THR A 150 14.91 26.13 7.08
CA THR A 150 13.83 26.89 6.43
C THR A 150 13.49 26.20 5.13
N ILE A 151 12.23 25.79 4.97
CA ILE A 151 11.73 25.09 3.80
C ILE A 151 10.81 26.07 3.04
N ILE A 152 11.10 26.30 1.78
CA ILE A 152 10.22 27.09 0.90
C ILE A 152 9.27 26.12 0.21
N LEU A 153 7.98 26.18 0.55
CA LEU A 153 6.96 25.29 0.00
C LEU A 153 6.83 25.47 -1.52
N ASP A 154 6.69 24.36 -2.22
CA ASP A 154 6.50 24.34 -3.67
C ASP A 154 5.50 23.25 -4.07
N GLU A 155 5.10 23.24 -5.33
CA GLU A 155 4.31 22.17 -5.91
C GLU A 155 5.12 20.88 -5.90
N VAL A 156 4.50 19.83 -5.36
CA VAL A 156 5.05 18.48 -5.29
C VAL A 156 4.19 17.58 -6.17
N GLU A 157 4.78 17.02 -7.20
CA GLU A 157 4.15 16.04 -8.07
C GLU A 157 4.71 14.63 -7.79
N ILE A 158 3.84 13.74 -7.32
CA ILE A 158 4.17 12.32 -7.14
C ILE A 158 3.77 11.59 -8.41
N LYS A 159 4.74 11.22 -9.23
CA LYS A 159 4.50 10.55 -10.51
C LYS A 159 3.83 9.19 -10.32
N ALA A 160 2.85 8.90 -11.15
CA ALA A 160 2.24 7.58 -11.27
C ALA A 160 3.25 6.56 -11.83
N VAL A 161 4.09 7.00 -12.80
CA VAL A 161 5.21 6.26 -13.36
C VAL A 161 6.52 6.85 -12.84
N PRO A 162 6.97 6.47 -11.63
CA PRO A 162 8.19 7.04 -11.02
C PRO A 162 9.48 6.59 -11.72
N PHE A 163 9.43 5.51 -12.51
CA PHE A 163 10.59 4.97 -13.18
C PHE A 163 10.20 4.19 -14.45
N TYR A 164 10.98 4.35 -15.49
CA TYR A 164 11.00 3.45 -16.65
C TYR A 164 12.41 3.42 -17.27
N ALA A 165 12.76 2.32 -17.90
CA ALA A 165 14.07 2.15 -18.54
C ALA A 165 14.03 1.10 -19.65
N LEU A 166 14.90 1.25 -20.66
CA LEU A 166 15.21 0.20 -21.59
C LEU A 166 16.21 -0.77 -20.94
N LEU A 167 15.82 -2.03 -20.80
CA LEU A 167 16.66 -3.10 -20.26
C LEU A 167 17.36 -3.87 -21.38
N LYS A 168 18.16 -4.91 -20.98
CA LYS A 168 18.76 -5.83 -21.94
C LYS A 168 17.71 -6.45 -22.87
N ASP A 169 18.14 -6.89 -24.03
CA ASP A 169 17.31 -7.56 -25.06
C ASP A 169 16.13 -6.71 -25.56
N ASN A 170 16.29 -5.39 -25.55
CA ASN A 170 15.28 -4.40 -25.97
C ASN A 170 13.95 -4.54 -25.24
N VAL A 171 13.99 -4.88 -23.97
CA VAL A 171 12.81 -4.93 -23.11
C VAL A 171 12.61 -3.58 -22.42
N GLY A 172 11.50 -2.90 -22.70
CA GLY A 172 11.07 -1.71 -21.99
C GLY A 172 10.47 -2.11 -20.63
N TYR A 173 10.88 -1.46 -19.57
CA TYR A 173 10.39 -1.67 -18.21
C TYR A 173 9.73 -0.41 -17.71
N ILE A 174 8.48 -0.51 -17.25
CA ILE A 174 7.67 0.61 -16.75
C ILE A 174 7.16 0.24 -15.35
N VAL A 175 7.46 1.07 -14.35
CA VAL A 175 6.91 0.96 -12.99
C VAL A 175 5.70 1.88 -12.89
N LEU A 176 4.53 1.30 -12.67
CA LEU A 176 3.31 2.04 -12.36
C LEU A 176 2.97 1.86 -10.88
N SER A 177 3.22 2.90 -10.09
CA SER A 177 3.11 2.84 -8.63
C SER A 177 1.71 3.14 -8.10
N LYS A 178 0.88 3.87 -8.88
CA LYS A 178 -0.48 4.26 -8.50
C LYS A 178 -1.29 4.71 -9.71
N PHE A 179 -2.62 4.59 -9.63
CA PHE A 179 -3.54 5.07 -10.66
C PHE A 179 -4.09 6.46 -10.28
N THR A 180 -3.24 7.49 -10.42
CA THR A 180 -3.63 8.90 -10.31
C THR A 180 -4.27 9.39 -11.61
N GLU A 181 -4.79 10.62 -11.63
CA GLU A 181 -5.39 11.24 -12.84
C GLU A 181 -4.44 11.34 -14.05
N LYS A 182 -3.12 11.23 -13.81
CA LYS A 182 -2.09 11.28 -14.85
C LYS A 182 -1.52 9.90 -15.23
N ALA A 183 -1.99 8.82 -14.62
CA ALA A 183 -1.37 7.51 -14.75
C ALA A 183 -1.31 7.00 -16.19
N SER A 184 -2.40 7.12 -16.94
CA SER A 184 -2.44 6.69 -18.34
C SER A 184 -1.59 7.57 -19.27
N ALA A 185 -1.58 8.88 -19.02
CA ALA A 185 -0.76 9.81 -19.79
C ALA A 185 0.75 9.55 -19.57
N GLU A 186 1.17 9.36 -18.30
CA GLU A 186 2.56 9.04 -17.98
C GLU A 186 2.98 7.65 -18.49
N THR A 187 2.10 6.64 -18.39
CA THR A 187 2.37 5.30 -18.95
C THR A 187 2.50 5.36 -20.47
N LYS A 188 1.62 6.12 -21.15
CA LYS A 188 1.70 6.34 -22.60
C LYS A 188 3.02 7.02 -22.98
N ALA A 189 3.41 8.07 -22.28
CA ALA A 189 4.67 8.79 -22.53
C ALA A 189 5.88 7.86 -22.36
N ALA A 190 5.94 7.08 -21.28
CA ALA A 190 6.98 6.09 -21.06
C ALA A 190 7.04 5.03 -22.16
N LEU A 191 5.88 4.48 -22.57
CA LEU A 191 5.78 3.50 -23.65
C LEU A 191 6.31 4.05 -24.98
N LEU A 192 5.90 5.26 -25.36
CA LEU A 192 6.33 5.89 -26.61
C LEU A 192 7.84 6.19 -26.60
N ASP A 193 8.37 6.67 -25.48
CA ASP A 193 9.79 6.94 -25.34
C ASP A 193 10.63 5.65 -25.39
N LEU A 194 10.20 4.59 -24.70
CA LEU A 194 10.85 3.28 -24.78
C LEU A 194 10.83 2.69 -26.19
N LYS A 195 9.71 2.81 -26.90
CA LYS A 195 9.65 2.39 -28.34
C LYS A 195 10.62 3.18 -29.20
N LYS A 196 10.75 4.48 -28.97
CA LYS A 196 11.73 5.34 -29.65
C LYS A 196 13.18 4.91 -29.34
N GLN A 197 13.43 4.45 -28.11
CA GLN A 197 14.73 3.89 -27.70
C GLN A 197 15.00 2.48 -28.27
N GLY A 198 14.02 1.85 -28.93
CA GLY A 198 14.16 0.54 -29.54
C GLY A 198 13.55 -0.62 -28.73
N ALA A 199 12.68 -0.35 -27.77
CA ALA A 199 11.97 -1.41 -27.07
C ALA A 199 11.06 -2.21 -28.03
N THR A 200 11.22 -3.52 -28.01
CA THR A 200 10.43 -4.49 -28.80
C THR A 200 9.52 -5.36 -27.93
N LYS A 201 9.60 -5.22 -26.63
CA LYS A 201 8.85 -5.95 -25.61
C LYS A 201 8.65 -5.03 -24.41
N ILE A 202 7.56 -5.22 -23.65
CA ILE A 202 7.26 -4.38 -22.49
C ILE A 202 6.99 -5.22 -21.25
N ILE A 203 7.56 -4.79 -20.13
CA ILE A 203 7.19 -5.19 -18.78
C ILE A 203 6.47 -4.02 -18.11
N LEU A 204 5.22 -4.22 -17.69
CA LEU A 204 4.47 -3.30 -16.83
C LEU A 204 4.49 -3.85 -15.40
N ASP A 205 5.19 -3.16 -14.51
CA ASP A 205 5.33 -3.56 -13.11
C ASP A 205 4.28 -2.87 -12.24
N LEU A 206 3.37 -3.67 -11.70
CA LEU A 206 2.29 -3.26 -10.79
C LEU A 206 2.52 -3.70 -9.35
N ARG A 207 3.70 -4.21 -9.02
CA ARG A 207 4.01 -4.65 -7.64
C ARG A 207 3.92 -3.48 -6.68
N GLY A 208 3.33 -3.72 -5.50
CA GLY A 208 3.11 -2.69 -4.49
C GLY A 208 2.08 -1.62 -4.85
N ASN A 209 1.45 -1.68 -6.02
CA ASN A 209 0.47 -0.70 -6.48
C ASN A 209 -0.93 -0.98 -5.89
N PRO A 210 -1.43 -0.15 -4.97
CA PRO A 210 -2.72 -0.38 -4.29
C PRO A 210 -3.94 -0.07 -5.18
N GLY A 211 -3.72 0.36 -6.42
CA GLY A 211 -4.76 0.80 -7.35
C GLY A 211 -4.93 2.30 -7.40
N GLY A 212 -6.15 2.74 -7.58
CA GLY A 212 -6.56 4.14 -7.72
C GLY A 212 -7.78 4.28 -8.63
N LEU A 213 -7.73 5.18 -9.59
CA LEU A 213 -8.87 5.53 -10.45
C LEU A 213 -9.16 4.43 -11.47
N LEU A 214 -10.40 3.93 -11.48
CA LEU A 214 -10.84 2.86 -12.36
C LEU A 214 -10.71 3.25 -13.85
N HIS A 215 -11.09 4.48 -14.21
CA HIS A 215 -11.01 4.94 -15.60
C HIS A 215 -9.57 4.98 -16.11
N GLU A 216 -8.59 5.23 -15.24
CA GLU A 216 -7.18 5.19 -15.59
C GLU A 216 -6.70 3.75 -15.89
N ALA A 217 -7.22 2.76 -15.16
CA ALA A 217 -6.97 1.35 -15.49
C ALA A 217 -7.50 0.98 -16.88
N VAL A 218 -8.70 1.45 -17.23
CA VAL A 218 -9.26 1.25 -18.59
C VAL A 218 -8.42 1.94 -19.66
N ASN A 219 -7.98 3.17 -19.41
CA ASN A 219 -7.13 3.92 -20.34
C ASN A 219 -5.76 3.27 -20.53
N ILE A 220 -5.17 2.71 -19.48
CA ILE A 220 -3.90 1.98 -19.57
C ILE A 220 -4.06 0.67 -20.37
N CYS A 221 -5.12 -0.09 -20.12
CA CYS A 221 -5.44 -1.24 -20.98
C CYS A 221 -5.58 -0.84 -22.44
N ASN A 222 -6.18 0.32 -22.73
CA ASN A 222 -6.37 0.81 -24.10
C ASN A 222 -5.06 1.16 -24.83
N LEU A 223 -3.94 1.29 -24.13
CA LEU A 223 -2.63 1.43 -24.80
C LEU A 223 -2.24 0.16 -25.58
N PHE A 224 -2.73 -1.00 -25.14
CA PHE A 224 -2.37 -2.32 -25.63
C PHE A 224 -3.53 -3.13 -26.22
N VAL A 225 -4.76 -2.71 -26.02
CA VAL A 225 -5.99 -3.43 -26.36
C VAL A 225 -6.78 -2.62 -27.39
N ALA A 226 -7.37 -3.32 -28.37
CA ALA A 226 -8.16 -2.70 -29.44
C ALA A 226 -9.30 -1.85 -28.89
N LYS A 227 -9.74 -0.90 -29.70
CA LYS A 227 -10.94 -0.09 -29.43
C LYS A 227 -12.17 -0.97 -29.27
N ASP A 228 -13.13 -0.52 -28.45
CA ASP A 228 -14.41 -1.16 -28.15
C ASP A 228 -14.34 -2.51 -27.41
N GLU A 229 -13.15 -2.94 -26.96
CA GLU A 229 -12.99 -4.14 -26.13
C GLU A 229 -13.47 -3.89 -24.69
N LEU A 230 -14.13 -4.88 -24.12
CA LEU A 230 -14.56 -4.87 -22.73
C LEU A 230 -13.36 -5.00 -21.80
N ILE A 231 -13.24 -4.09 -20.85
CA ILE A 231 -12.18 -4.12 -19.82
C ILE A 231 -12.73 -4.50 -18.44
N VAL A 232 -13.85 -3.91 -18.05
CA VAL A 232 -14.44 -4.17 -16.72
C VAL A 232 -15.93 -3.85 -16.71
N THR A 233 -16.70 -4.64 -15.97
CA THR A 233 -18.12 -4.39 -15.70
C THR A 233 -18.32 -4.18 -14.21
N THR A 234 -19.15 -3.23 -13.81
CA THR A 234 -19.57 -3.06 -12.41
C THR A 234 -21.02 -3.50 -12.23
N LYS A 235 -21.30 -4.18 -11.10
CA LYS A 235 -22.65 -4.61 -10.71
C LYS A 235 -22.95 -4.24 -9.27
N SER A 236 -24.15 -3.75 -9.03
CA SER A 236 -24.65 -3.25 -7.76
C SER A 236 -26.10 -3.68 -7.54
N LYS A 237 -26.57 -3.65 -6.27
CA LYS A 237 -28.00 -3.72 -5.97
C LYS A 237 -28.79 -2.54 -6.55
N ASN A 238 -28.11 -1.39 -6.70
CA ASN A 238 -28.70 -0.20 -7.33
C ASN A 238 -28.25 -0.15 -8.80
N PRO A 239 -29.17 -0.36 -9.77
CA PRO A 239 -28.84 -0.43 -11.19
C PRO A 239 -28.11 0.80 -11.76
N LYS A 240 -28.26 1.99 -11.13
CA LYS A 240 -27.56 3.21 -11.55
C LYS A 240 -26.02 3.09 -11.43
N HIS A 241 -25.51 2.11 -10.68
CA HIS A 241 -24.08 1.85 -10.52
C HIS A 241 -23.59 0.66 -11.38
N ASN A 242 -24.45 0.14 -12.27
CA ASN A 242 -24.07 -0.87 -13.22
C ASN A 242 -23.51 -0.19 -14.46
N HIS A 243 -22.23 -0.43 -14.75
CA HIS A 243 -21.56 0.16 -15.90
C HIS A 243 -20.72 -0.89 -16.62
N VAL A 244 -20.62 -0.70 -17.93
CA VAL A 244 -19.73 -1.47 -18.82
C VAL A 244 -18.66 -0.52 -19.31
N TYR A 245 -17.41 -0.81 -18.98
CA TYR A 245 -16.27 0.02 -19.39
C TYR A 245 -15.53 -0.67 -20.52
N LYS A 246 -15.47 0.01 -21.63
CA LYS A 246 -14.77 -0.41 -22.84
C LYS A 246 -13.66 0.57 -23.18
N THR A 247 -12.68 0.10 -23.92
CA THR A 247 -11.67 0.95 -24.55
C THR A 247 -12.32 1.90 -25.57
N LYS A 248 -11.80 3.12 -25.68
CA LYS A 248 -12.42 4.18 -26.52
C LYS A 248 -11.56 4.64 -27.69
N ASN A 249 -10.25 4.47 -27.56
CA ASN A 249 -9.28 5.00 -28.50
C ASN A 249 -8.58 3.85 -29.25
N GLU A 250 -7.96 4.18 -30.39
CA GLU A 250 -7.01 3.27 -31.00
C GLU A 250 -5.82 3.03 -30.07
N PRO A 251 -5.33 1.79 -29.96
CA PRO A 251 -4.20 1.44 -29.11
C PRO A 251 -2.89 2.04 -29.62
N ILE A 252 -1.91 2.13 -28.74
CA ILE A 252 -0.54 2.49 -29.14
C ILE A 252 0.15 1.32 -29.82
N ASP A 253 -0.06 0.10 -29.28
CA ASP A 253 0.55 -1.09 -29.86
C ASP A 253 -0.24 -2.36 -29.47
N LEU A 254 -0.86 -2.99 -30.48
CA LEU A 254 -1.59 -4.26 -30.31
C LEU A 254 -0.69 -5.49 -30.22
N GLU A 255 0.50 -5.42 -30.82
CA GLU A 255 1.32 -6.59 -31.08
C GLU A 255 2.51 -6.74 -30.13
N ILE A 256 2.98 -5.63 -29.54
CA ILE A 256 4.18 -5.67 -28.69
C ILE A 256 4.00 -6.71 -27.55
N PRO A 257 4.91 -7.68 -27.40
CA PRO A 257 4.86 -8.64 -26.31
C PRO A 257 4.84 -7.93 -24.95
N LEU A 258 3.84 -8.28 -24.13
CA LEU A 258 3.56 -7.63 -22.87
C LEU A 258 3.59 -8.62 -21.71
N ALA A 259 4.36 -8.31 -20.70
CA ALA A 259 4.36 -8.99 -19.41
C ALA A 259 3.90 -8.01 -18.31
N VAL A 260 2.99 -8.45 -17.45
CA VAL A 260 2.52 -7.67 -16.30
C VAL A 260 2.97 -8.36 -15.02
N ILE A 261 3.75 -7.66 -14.19
CA ILE A 261 4.21 -8.22 -12.91
C ILE A 261 3.28 -7.73 -11.79
N VAL A 262 2.81 -8.67 -10.97
CA VAL A 262 1.94 -8.40 -9.80
C VAL A 262 2.47 -9.08 -8.56
N ASP A 263 2.07 -8.56 -7.40
CA ASP A 263 2.33 -9.14 -6.07
C ASP A 263 1.08 -9.07 -5.17
N GLY A 264 1.17 -9.59 -3.96
CA GLY A 264 0.08 -9.56 -2.98
C GLY A 264 -0.39 -8.16 -2.56
N LYS A 265 0.32 -7.10 -2.96
CA LYS A 265 -0.05 -5.69 -2.73
C LYS A 265 -0.65 -5.02 -3.97
N SER A 266 -0.59 -5.68 -5.12
CA SER A 266 -1.27 -5.23 -6.35
C SER A 266 -2.78 -5.35 -6.17
N ALA A 267 -3.49 -4.24 -6.06
CA ALA A 267 -4.90 -4.24 -5.68
C ALA A 267 -5.78 -3.36 -6.59
N SER A 268 -7.09 -3.66 -6.63
CA SER A 268 -8.12 -2.82 -7.27
C SER A 268 -7.82 -2.50 -8.75
N ALA A 269 -7.53 -1.24 -9.12
CA ALA A 269 -7.20 -0.84 -10.49
C ALA A 269 -6.03 -1.64 -11.09
N SER A 270 -5.04 -2.02 -10.29
CA SER A 270 -3.96 -2.94 -10.72
C SER A 270 -4.51 -4.30 -11.13
N GLU A 271 -5.50 -4.80 -10.40
CA GLU A 271 -6.15 -6.08 -10.69
C GLU A 271 -7.09 -6.00 -11.88
N ILE A 272 -7.67 -4.82 -12.15
CA ILE A 272 -8.42 -4.56 -13.40
C ILE A 272 -7.48 -4.68 -14.59
N VAL A 273 -6.31 -4.03 -14.56
CA VAL A 273 -5.32 -4.10 -15.64
C VAL A 273 -4.81 -5.53 -15.81
N ALA A 274 -4.30 -6.16 -14.76
CA ALA A 274 -3.77 -7.52 -14.83
C ALA A 274 -4.83 -8.52 -15.27
N GLY A 275 -6.04 -8.45 -14.72
CA GLY A 275 -7.15 -9.32 -15.05
C GLY A 275 -7.65 -9.14 -16.49
N ALA A 276 -7.74 -7.91 -16.99
CA ALA A 276 -8.15 -7.63 -18.35
C ALA A 276 -7.10 -8.11 -19.38
N ILE A 277 -5.81 -7.82 -19.14
CA ILE A 277 -4.71 -8.30 -20.00
C ILE A 277 -4.68 -9.84 -20.05
N GLN A 278 -4.91 -10.50 -18.91
CA GLN A 278 -4.97 -11.96 -18.83
C GLN A 278 -6.20 -12.52 -19.54
N ASP A 279 -7.38 -11.99 -19.27
CA ASP A 279 -8.65 -12.51 -19.81
C ASP A 279 -8.80 -12.29 -21.30
N LEU A 280 -8.19 -11.25 -21.84
CA LEU A 280 -8.14 -10.94 -23.28
C LEU A 280 -6.98 -11.67 -23.99
N ASP A 281 -6.18 -12.44 -23.29
CA ASP A 281 -4.96 -13.10 -23.81
C ASP A 281 -4.01 -12.10 -24.49
N ARG A 282 -3.99 -10.84 -23.98
CA ARG A 282 -3.18 -9.77 -24.56
C ARG A 282 -1.72 -9.84 -24.12
N GLY A 283 -1.47 -10.31 -22.92
CA GLY A 283 -0.15 -10.45 -22.34
C GLY A 283 -0.12 -11.49 -21.24
N VAL A 284 1.06 -11.80 -20.73
CA VAL A 284 1.28 -12.77 -19.67
C VAL A 284 1.40 -12.06 -18.32
N VAL A 285 0.68 -12.53 -17.32
CA VAL A 285 0.75 -12.06 -15.95
C VAL A 285 1.72 -12.95 -15.16
N LEU A 286 2.73 -12.33 -14.52
CA LEU A 286 3.73 -13.03 -13.72
C LEU A 286 3.74 -12.49 -12.28
N GLY A 287 4.29 -13.28 -11.37
CA GLY A 287 4.52 -12.88 -9.98
C GLY A 287 3.76 -13.73 -8.99
N SER A 288 3.32 -13.15 -7.91
CA SER A 288 2.47 -13.80 -6.93
C SER A 288 1.01 -13.37 -7.07
N ARG A 289 0.10 -14.13 -6.43
CA ARG A 289 -1.33 -13.83 -6.44
C ARG A 289 -1.60 -12.41 -5.94
N SER A 290 -2.42 -11.65 -6.65
CA SER A 290 -2.78 -10.27 -6.27
C SER A 290 -3.66 -10.21 -5.02
N PHE A 291 -3.93 -9.01 -4.54
CA PHE A 291 -4.61 -8.75 -3.26
C PHE A 291 -6.02 -9.31 -3.16
N GLY A 292 -6.82 -9.21 -4.21
CA GLY A 292 -8.22 -9.65 -4.23
C GLY A 292 -9.23 -8.60 -3.79
N LYS A 293 -9.08 -7.34 -4.24
CA LYS A 293 -10.04 -6.27 -4.01
C LYS A 293 -10.91 -6.03 -5.24
N GLY A 294 -12.06 -6.69 -5.29
CA GLY A 294 -13.06 -6.59 -6.37
C GLY A 294 -14.21 -5.62 -6.08
N LEU A 295 -14.02 -4.66 -5.18
CA LEU A 295 -15.02 -3.69 -4.74
C LEU A 295 -14.70 -2.29 -5.27
N VAL A 296 -15.75 -1.56 -5.67
CA VAL A 296 -15.66 -0.16 -6.14
C VAL A 296 -16.27 0.76 -5.11
N GLN A 297 -15.49 1.75 -4.68
CA GLN A 297 -15.96 2.81 -3.79
C GLN A 297 -16.21 4.09 -4.56
N ARG A 298 -17.18 4.87 -4.07
CA ARG A 298 -17.45 6.23 -4.54
C ARG A 298 -17.57 7.18 -3.36
N PRO A 299 -16.87 8.34 -3.37
CA PRO A 299 -17.12 9.40 -2.42
C PRO A 299 -18.46 10.07 -2.77
N LEU A 300 -19.26 10.31 -1.75
CA LEU A 300 -20.54 11.03 -1.81
C LEU A 300 -20.49 12.20 -0.84
N ASP A 301 -20.83 13.37 -1.32
CA ASP A 301 -20.83 14.59 -0.53
C ASP A 301 -21.91 14.56 0.55
N LEU A 302 -21.55 15.04 1.72
CA LEU A 302 -22.42 15.26 2.86
C LEU A 302 -22.39 16.75 3.25
N SER A 303 -23.11 17.10 4.32
CA SER A 303 -23.10 18.46 4.84
C SER A 303 -21.73 18.84 5.41
N TYR A 304 -21.48 20.15 5.54
CA TYR A 304 -20.27 20.70 6.19
C TYR A 304 -18.94 20.25 5.55
N GLY A 305 -18.88 20.10 4.22
CA GLY A 305 -17.65 19.72 3.51
C GLY A 305 -17.14 18.31 3.79
N THR A 306 -17.92 17.48 4.45
CA THR A 306 -17.60 16.09 4.73
C THR A 306 -18.06 15.17 3.59
N GLN A 307 -17.53 13.94 3.54
CA GLN A 307 -17.91 12.91 2.57
C GLN A 307 -18.04 11.55 3.23
N VAL A 308 -18.80 10.67 2.62
CA VAL A 308 -18.74 9.23 2.89
C VAL A 308 -18.28 8.52 1.63
N LYS A 309 -17.19 7.80 1.72
CA LYS A 309 -16.73 6.91 0.64
C LYS A 309 -17.41 5.55 0.84
N VAL A 310 -18.34 5.19 -0.04
CA VAL A 310 -19.17 3.99 0.09
C VAL A 310 -18.80 2.96 -0.97
N THR A 311 -18.76 1.70 -0.59
CA THR A 311 -18.71 0.58 -1.53
C THR A 311 -20.06 0.45 -2.24
N ILE A 312 -20.07 0.79 -3.53
CA ILE A 312 -21.30 0.89 -4.33
C ILE A 312 -21.52 -0.29 -5.28
N SER A 313 -20.46 -1.00 -5.66
CA SER A 313 -20.54 -2.12 -6.62
C SER A 313 -19.38 -3.09 -6.47
N ARG A 314 -19.54 -4.28 -7.06
CA ARG A 314 -18.45 -5.21 -7.39
C ARG A 314 -18.06 -5.04 -8.84
N TYR A 315 -16.79 -5.30 -9.16
CA TYR A 315 -16.37 -5.32 -10.55
C TYR A 315 -16.02 -6.73 -11.03
N TYR A 316 -16.14 -6.90 -12.33
CA TYR A 316 -15.97 -8.17 -13.04
C TYR A 316 -15.04 -7.92 -14.24
N THR A 317 -14.06 -8.79 -14.41
CA THR A 317 -13.11 -8.75 -15.52
C THR A 317 -13.77 -9.18 -16.84
N PRO A 318 -13.11 -9.10 -17.99
CA PRO A 318 -13.72 -9.48 -19.28
C PRO A 318 -14.27 -10.91 -19.34
N SER A 319 -13.68 -11.86 -18.65
CA SER A 319 -14.20 -13.23 -18.55
C SER A 319 -15.48 -13.36 -17.69
N GLY A 320 -15.86 -12.29 -16.98
CA GLY A 320 -17.02 -12.27 -16.09
C GLY A 320 -16.73 -12.70 -14.65
N ARG A 321 -15.47 -13.00 -14.30
CA ARG A 321 -15.08 -13.34 -12.92
C ARG A 321 -14.97 -12.14 -12.02
N CYS A 322 -15.36 -12.30 -10.75
CA CYS A 322 -15.13 -11.33 -9.68
C CYS A 322 -13.95 -11.80 -8.82
N ILE A 323 -12.91 -10.99 -8.74
CA ILE A 323 -11.66 -11.38 -8.06
C ILE A 323 -11.69 -11.10 -6.56
N GLN A 324 -12.82 -10.66 -6.00
CA GLN A 324 -12.96 -10.36 -4.56
C GLN A 324 -12.64 -11.57 -3.70
N ALA A 325 -11.62 -11.45 -2.84
CA ALA A 325 -11.12 -12.54 -2.01
C ALA A 325 -11.89 -12.70 -0.68
N LEU A 326 -12.33 -11.59 -0.07
CA LEU A 326 -12.99 -11.56 1.23
C LEU A 326 -14.49 -11.30 1.09
N ASP A 327 -15.30 -12.10 1.74
CA ASP A 327 -16.75 -11.88 1.87
C ASP A 327 -17.03 -11.12 3.17
N TYR A 328 -17.20 -9.80 3.06
CA TYR A 328 -17.49 -8.95 4.23
C TYR A 328 -18.93 -9.10 4.77
N SER A 329 -19.82 -9.74 4.02
CA SER A 329 -21.18 -10.04 4.50
C SER A 329 -21.21 -11.20 5.48
N LYS A 330 -20.14 -11.98 5.55
CA LYS A 330 -19.97 -13.11 6.44
C LYS A 330 -18.75 -12.90 7.33
N LYS A 331 -18.93 -13.12 8.62
CA LYS A 331 -17.85 -12.99 9.61
C LYS A 331 -17.61 -14.32 10.30
N ASP A 332 -16.36 -14.61 10.65
CA ASP A 332 -15.97 -15.72 11.50
C ASP A 332 -16.30 -15.45 12.98
N GLU A 333 -16.01 -16.40 13.85
CA GLU A 333 -16.23 -16.30 15.29
C GLU A 333 -15.48 -15.12 15.95
N ASN A 334 -14.43 -14.60 15.28
CA ASN A 334 -13.64 -13.46 15.72
C ASN A 334 -14.09 -12.15 15.06
N GLY A 335 -15.20 -12.14 14.32
CA GLY A 335 -15.72 -10.97 13.61
C GLY A 335 -14.93 -10.58 12.36
N LYS A 336 -14.04 -11.44 11.83
CA LYS A 336 -13.27 -11.20 10.61
C LYS A 336 -14.04 -11.71 9.39
N ALA A 337 -13.93 -10.98 8.27
CA ALA A 337 -14.49 -11.39 7.00
C ALA A 337 -13.94 -12.74 6.55
N ILE A 338 -14.80 -13.59 6.01
CA ILE A 338 -14.46 -14.94 5.57
C ILE A 338 -13.77 -14.88 4.21
N LYS A 339 -12.62 -15.56 4.11
CA LYS A 339 -11.91 -15.79 2.84
C LYS A 339 -12.46 -17.06 2.20
N LYS A 340 -12.82 -16.99 0.90
CA LYS A 340 -13.18 -18.19 0.14
C LYS A 340 -12.02 -19.18 0.07
N ASN A 341 -12.30 -20.45 0.25
CA ASN A 341 -11.32 -21.50 0.01
C ASN A 341 -11.09 -21.68 -1.50
N GLN A 342 -9.90 -22.10 -1.90
CA GLN A 342 -9.58 -22.31 -3.32
C GLN A 342 -10.50 -23.36 -3.99
N THR A 343 -11.00 -24.32 -3.24
CA THR A 343 -11.97 -25.33 -3.70
C THR A 343 -13.34 -24.77 -4.02
N GLU A 344 -13.65 -23.54 -3.58
CA GLU A 344 -14.93 -22.85 -3.81
C GLU A 344 -14.84 -21.84 -4.97
N PHE A 345 -13.69 -21.76 -5.65
CA PHE A 345 -13.50 -20.83 -6.77
C PHE A 345 -14.20 -21.38 -8.02
N ASN A 346 -14.95 -20.50 -8.68
CA ASN A 346 -15.55 -20.82 -9.97
C ASN A 346 -14.53 -20.64 -11.09
N SER A 347 -14.60 -21.50 -12.10
CA SER A 347 -13.76 -21.41 -13.29
C SER A 347 -14.43 -20.57 -14.38
N PHE A 348 -13.63 -19.78 -15.06
CA PHE A 348 -14.01 -18.96 -16.21
C PHE A 348 -13.04 -19.20 -17.36
N LYS A 349 -13.36 -18.68 -18.53
CA LYS A 349 -12.52 -18.81 -19.72
C LYS A 349 -12.06 -17.45 -20.22
N THR A 350 -10.77 -17.36 -20.53
CA THR A 350 -10.21 -16.23 -21.27
C THR A 350 -10.72 -16.24 -22.72
N LYS A 351 -10.42 -15.20 -23.48
CA LYS A 351 -10.79 -15.08 -24.90
C LYS A 351 -10.28 -16.26 -25.74
N ALA A 352 -9.08 -16.78 -25.48
CA ALA A 352 -8.50 -17.97 -26.12
C ALA A 352 -8.87 -19.30 -25.44
N GLY A 353 -9.76 -19.29 -24.43
CA GLY A 353 -10.25 -20.50 -23.78
C GLY A 353 -9.34 -21.06 -22.69
N ARG A 354 -8.37 -20.28 -22.16
CA ARG A 354 -7.59 -20.64 -20.97
C ARG A 354 -8.50 -20.61 -19.74
N THR A 355 -8.23 -21.46 -18.75
CA THR A 355 -8.99 -21.44 -17.50
C THR A 355 -8.41 -20.42 -16.52
N VAL A 356 -9.28 -19.58 -15.98
CA VAL A 356 -8.99 -18.61 -14.92
C VAL A 356 -10.05 -18.73 -13.83
N TYR A 357 -9.78 -18.22 -12.63
CA TYR A 357 -10.64 -18.42 -11.47
C TYR A 357 -11.05 -17.09 -10.82
N ASP A 358 -12.20 -17.11 -10.12
CA ASP A 358 -12.65 -16.01 -9.27
C ASP A 358 -12.13 -16.13 -7.82
N GLY A 359 -12.58 -15.24 -6.95
CA GLY A 359 -12.58 -15.42 -5.48
C GLY A 359 -11.25 -15.23 -4.75
N GLY A 360 -10.16 -15.00 -5.42
CA GLY A 360 -8.86 -14.94 -4.73
C GLY A 360 -7.84 -13.96 -5.31
N GLY A 361 -8.28 -12.88 -5.93
CA GLY A 361 -7.40 -12.01 -6.70
C GLY A 361 -7.10 -12.57 -8.09
N VAL A 362 -6.17 -11.94 -8.79
CA VAL A 362 -5.64 -12.44 -10.07
C VAL A 362 -4.52 -13.43 -9.79
N LEU A 363 -4.72 -14.68 -10.20
CA LEU A 363 -3.69 -15.69 -10.17
C LEU A 363 -2.80 -15.51 -11.41
N PRO A 364 -1.47 -15.30 -11.27
CA PRO A 364 -0.58 -15.16 -12.40
C PRO A 364 -0.56 -16.37 -13.32
N ASP A 365 -0.30 -16.16 -14.61
CA ASP A 365 -0.05 -17.23 -15.59
C ASP A 365 1.28 -17.96 -15.30
N VAL A 366 2.24 -17.21 -14.77
CA VAL A 366 3.52 -17.72 -14.29
C VAL A 366 3.70 -17.31 -12.85
N GLU A 367 3.42 -18.26 -11.95
CA GLU A 367 3.61 -18.04 -10.52
C GLU A 367 5.11 -17.97 -10.18
N ILE A 368 5.48 -16.93 -9.45
CA ILE A 368 6.79 -16.78 -8.83
C ILE A 368 6.52 -16.75 -7.33
N GLU A 369 6.96 -17.79 -6.65
CA GLU A 369 6.82 -17.82 -5.19
C GLU A 369 7.48 -16.57 -4.60
N GLU A 370 6.69 -15.74 -3.92
CA GLU A 370 7.26 -14.79 -2.99
C GLU A 370 8.09 -15.61 -2.01
N SER A 371 9.36 -15.22 -1.82
CA SER A 371 10.07 -15.70 -0.66
C SER A 371 9.17 -15.35 0.53
N LYS A 372 8.56 -16.35 1.17
CA LYS A 372 7.69 -16.12 2.33
C LYS A 372 8.48 -15.25 3.27
N THR A 373 8.16 -13.96 3.29
CA THR A 373 8.78 -13.03 4.23
C THR A 373 8.58 -13.69 5.59
N ALA A 374 9.66 -14.15 6.19
CA ALA A 374 9.52 -14.77 7.49
C ALA A 374 8.90 -13.74 8.43
N ASN A 375 8.02 -14.16 9.32
CA ASN A 375 7.38 -13.27 10.31
C ASN A 375 8.40 -12.34 11.00
N ILE A 376 9.66 -12.78 11.08
CA ILE A 376 10.76 -12.01 11.64
C ILE A 376 11.13 -10.79 10.78
N ASN A 377 11.11 -10.91 9.45
CA ASN A 377 11.41 -9.80 8.53
C ASN A 377 10.32 -8.72 8.61
N ASP A 378 9.06 -9.14 8.65
CA ASP A 378 7.94 -8.22 8.85
C ASP A 378 8.03 -7.52 10.22
N ALA A 379 8.45 -8.24 11.26
CA ALA A 379 8.59 -7.69 12.60
C ALA A 379 9.68 -6.60 12.65
N VAL A 380 10.86 -6.82 12.07
CA VAL A 380 11.94 -5.82 12.05
C VAL A 380 11.58 -4.59 11.22
N VAL A 381 10.78 -4.74 10.17
CA VAL A 381 10.27 -3.62 9.36
C VAL A 381 9.19 -2.84 10.12
N LYS A 382 8.19 -3.51 10.68
CA LYS A 382 7.08 -2.87 11.43
C LYS A 382 7.55 -2.09 12.66
N LYS A 383 8.64 -2.53 13.28
CA LYS A 383 9.26 -1.82 14.43
C LYS A 383 10.23 -0.71 14.01
N ASP A 384 10.34 -0.40 12.71
CA ASP A 384 11.31 0.54 12.13
C ASP A 384 12.78 0.19 12.44
N ALA A 385 13.07 -1.04 12.85
CA ALA A 385 14.43 -1.45 13.20
C ALA A 385 15.37 -1.35 12.00
N VAL A 386 14.92 -1.84 10.84
CA VAL A 386 15.68 -1.73 9.57
C VAL A 386 15.90 -0.26 9.20
N PHE A 387 14.85 0.56 9.26
CA PHE A 387 14.93 2.00 8.95
C PHE A 387 15.91 2.72 9.86
N ASN A 388 15.80 2.54 11.18
CA ASN A 388 16.63 3.22 12.16
C ASN A 388 18.09 2.79 12.07
N PHE A 389 18.34 1.48 11.94
CA PHE A 389 19.71 0.97 11.81
C PHE A 389 20.35 1.40 10.48
N ALA A 390 19.61 1.38 9.37
CA ALA A 390 20.09 1.91 8.09
C ALA A 390 20.43 3.41 8.19
N THR A 391 19.66 4.19 8.99
CA THR A 391 20.00 5.59 9.28
C THR A 391 21.34 5.70 10.01
N GLN A 392 21.62 4.85 11.00
CA GLN A 392 22.93 4.83 11.67
C GLN A 392 24.06 4.45 10.71
N LEU A 393 23.87 3.44 9.86
CA LEU A 393 24.85 3.03 8.85
C LEU A 393 25.13 4.16 7.86
N TYR A 394 24.08 4.85 7.39
CA TYR A 394 24.23 6.01 6.50
C TYR A 394 25.13 7.09 7.09
N TYR A 395 24.94 7.46 8.37
CA TYR A 395 25.74 8.51 9.01
C TYR A 395 27.18 8.08 9.36
N LYS A 396 27.51 6.79 9.31
CA LYS A 396 28.91 6.33 9.38
C LYS A 396 29.70 6.69 8.11
N ASN A 397 29.03 6.73 6.95
CA ASN A 397 29.65 7.09 5.67
C ASN A 397 28.66 7.84 4.76
N PRO A 398 28.29 9.10 5.09
CA PRO A 398 27.25 9.84 4.38
C PRO A 398 27.61 10.26 2.96
N THR A 399 28.88 10.15 2.58
CA THR A 399 29.42 10.52 1.26
C THR A 399 29.72 9.32 0.37
N GLN A 400 29.25 8.14 0.75
CA GLN A 400 29.44 6.92 -0.03
C GLN A 400 28.88 7.08 -1.46
N THR A 401 29.68 6.64 -2.45
CA THR A 401 29.29 6.60 -3.85
C THR A 401 29.07 5.14 -4.30
N GLY A 402 28.30 4.95 -5.37
CA GLY A 402 27.97 3.63 -5.87
C GLY A 402 26.84 2.93 -5.09
N ILE A 403 26.66 1.65 -5.34
CA ILE A 403 25.63 0.83 -4.68
C ILE A 403 26.16 0.45 -3.28
N PRO A 404 25.46 0.83 -2.19
CA PRO A 404 25.86 0.44 -0.85
C PRO A 404 25.73 -1.07 -0.66
N THR A 405 26.66 -1.66 0.10
CA THR A 405 26.61 -3.08 0.49
C THR A 405 26.46 -3.19 2.01
N VAL A 406 25.82 -4.26 2.45
CA VAL A 406 25.67 -4.60 3.88
C VAL A 406 26.50 -5.84 4.17
N SER A 407 27.53 -5.70 4.99
CA SER A 407 28.45 -6.78 5.35
C SER A 407 27.85 -7.73 6.39
N ASP A 408 28.51 -8.84 6.64
CA ASP A 408 28.16 -9.75 7.73
C ASP A 408 28.39 -9.11 9.10
N THR A 409 29.39 -8.22 9.18
CA THR A 409 29.63 -7.41 10.39
C THR A 409 28.50 -6.44 10.63
N ASP A 410 27.95 -5.80 9.59
CA ASP A 410 26.78 -4.91 9.74
C ASP A 410 25.55 -5.70 10.21
N PHE A 411 25.36 -6.92 9.72
CA PHE A 411 24.29 -7.78 10.21
C PHE A 411 24.46 -8.17 11.68
N ALA A 412 25.69 -8.54 12.09
CA ALA A 412 25.98 -8.81 13.50
C ALA A 412 25.72 -7.57 14.40
N ASN A 413 26.13 -6.39 13.92
CA ASN A 413 25.83 -5.12 14.58
C ASN A 413 24.33 -4.82 14.64
N PHE A 414 23.56 -5.19 13.61
CA PHE A 414 22.10 -5.08 13.61
C PHE A 414 21.46 -5.94 14.69
N LYS A 415 21.92 -7.19 14.87
CA LYS A 415 21.44 -8.07 15.97
C LYS A 415 21.77 -7.46 17.34
N THR A 416 22.97 -6.89 17.49
CA THR A 416 23.38 -6.18 18.72
C THR A 416 22.48 -4.95 18.97
N TYR A 417 22.21 -4.16 17.92
CA TYR A 417 21.31 -3.02 17.98
C TYR A 417 19.90 -3.42 18.46
N LEU A 418 19.32 -4.49 17.92
CA LEU A 418 18.00 -4.97 18.35
C LEU A 418 17.95 -5.24 19.86
N LYS A 419 19.03 -5.82 20.43
CA LYS A 419 19.15 -6.12 21.87
C LYS A 419 19.34 -4.86 22.71
N GLN A 420 20.22 -3.96 22.29
CA GLN A 420 20.52 -2.70 23.00
C GLN A 420 19.29 -1.79 23.08
N GLU A 421 18.57 -1.63 21.97
CA GLU A 421 17.36 -0.82 21.91
C GLU A 421 16.12 -1.56 22.46
N LYS A 422 16.29 -2.78 22.96
CA LYS A 422 15.21 -3.63 23.49
C LYS A 422 14.01 -3.74 22.53
N ILE A 423 14.31 -3.83 21.23
CA ILE A 423 13.28 -3.94 20.21
C ILE A 423 12.65 -5.31 20.29
N SER A 424 11.43 -5.35 20.81
CA SER A 424 10.64 -6.58 20.88
C SER A 424 10.12 -6.93 19.49
N LEU A 425 10.58 -8.04 18.95
CA LEU A 425 10.06 -8.61 17.72
C LEU A 425 8.83 -9.47 18.08
N ASP A 426 7.74 -8.80 18.47
CA ASP A 426 6.54 -9.44 19.00
C ASP A 426 5.90 -10.39 17.97
N THR A 427 6.24 -11.67 18.07
CA THR A 427 5.48 -12.75 17.43
C THR A 427 4.17 -12.99 18.21
N GLU A 428 3.19 -13.64 17.58
CA GLU A 428 1.95 -14.02 18.28
C GLU A 428 2.23 -14.88 19.53
N THR A 429 3.29 -15.73 19.47
CA THR A 429 3.73 -16.55 20.61
C THR A 429 4.25 -15.69 21.76
N ASN A 430 5.03 -14.63 21.45
CA ASN A 430 5.52 -13.71 22.49
C ASN A 430 4.38 -12.93 23.15
N LYS A 431 3.40 -12.50 22.38
CA LYS A 431 2.19 -11.85 22.93
C LYS A 431 1.40 -12.81 23.82
N ALA A 432 1.22 -14.05 23.37
CA ALA A 432 0.55 -15.07 24.17
C ALA A 432 1.28 -15.32 25.49
N LEU A 433 2.61 -15.39 25.46
CA LEU A 433 3.41 -15.55 26.70
C LEU A 433 3.24 -14.36 27.66
N LYS A 434 3.25 -13.12 27.15
CA LYS A 434 2.97 -11.93 27.96
C LYS A 434 1.57 -11.98 28.60
N ASN A 435 0.57 -12.41 27.83
CA ASN A 435 -0.80 -12.58 28.34
C ASN A 435 -0.88 -13.64 29.45
N VAL A 436 -0.09 -14.72 29.34
CA VAL A 436 0.02 -15.73 30.43
C VAL A 436 0.53 -15.08 31.71
N LEU A 437 1.59 -14.24 31.64
CA LEU A 437 2.12 -13.55 32.81
C LEU A 437 1.11 -12.58 33.43
N GLU A 438 0.38 -11.83 32.60
CA GLU A 438 -0.67 -10.91 33.07
C GLU A 438 -1.82 -11.66 33.75
N SER A 439 -2.24 -12.79 33.19
CA SER A 439 -3.25 -13.65 33.82
C SER A 439 -2.76 -14.22 35.12
N ALA A 440 -1.53 -14.73 35.16
CA ALA A 440 -0.92 -15.27 36.38
C ALA A 440 -0.83 -14.22 37.52
N LYS A 441 -0.50 -12.96 37.18
CA LYS A 441 -0.53 -11.86 38.15
C LYS A 441 -1.93 -11.60 38.72
N LYS A 442 -2.97 -11.64 37.88
CA LYS A 442 -4.36 -11.50 38.35
C LYS A 442 -4.79 -12.64 39.26
N GLU A 443 -4.32 -13.84 38.94
CA GLU A 443 -4.57 -15.05 39.74
C GLU A 443 -3.64 -15.21 40.94
N LYS A 444 -2.62 -14.34 41.09
CA LYS A 444 -1.59 -14.33 42.16
C LYS A 444 -0.72 -15.59 42.18
N ILE A 445 -0.48 -16.21 41.02
CA ILE A 445 0.39 -17.39 40.86
C ILE A 445 1.65 -17.07 40.05
N ASP A 446 1.92 -15.82 39.75
CA ASP A 446 3.06 -15.38 38.93
C ASP A 446 4.42 -15.75 39.55
N THR A 447 4.52 -15.80 40.89
CA THR A 447 5.72 -16.27 41.61
C THR A 447 5.91 -17.77 41.52
N GLU A 448 4.82 -18.53 41.47
CA GLU A 448 4.84 -20.01 41.40
C GLU A 448 5.29 -20.52 40.03
N ILE A 449 4.97 -19.79 38.96
CA ILE A 449 5.33 -20.16 37.58
C ILE A 449 6.54 -19.40 37.04
N ALA A 450 7.21 -18.60 37.88
CA ALA A 450 8.28 -17.69 37.43
C ALA A 450 9.44 -18.41 36.75
N ALA A 451 9.79 -19.60 37.22
CA ALA A 451 10.90 -20.38 36.66
C ALA A 451 10.57 -20.92 35.23
N GLU A 452 9.39 -21.50 35.07
CA GLU A 452 8.89 -22.03 33.79
C GLU A 452 8.67 -20.92 32.76
N TYR A 453 8.09 -19.79 33.23
CA TYR A 453 7.93 -18.60 32.42
C TYR A 453 9.28 -18.12 31.88
N LYS A 454 10.29 -18.00 32.74
CA LYS A 454 11.63 -17.56 32.36
C LYS A 454 12.32 -18.54 31.38
N GLN A 455 12.16 -19.84 31.57
CA GLN A 455 12.67 -20.84 30.63
C GLN A 455 12.05 -20.70 29.26
N LEU A 456 10.72 -20.48 29.19
CA LEU A 456 10.03 -20.30 27.93
C LEU A 456 10.43 -18.98 27.24
N GLU A 457 10.58 -17.88 27.99
CA GLU A 457 11.08 -16.60 27.51
C GLU A 457 12.46 -16.76 26.85
N LEU A 458 13.42 -17.41 27.53
CA LEU A 458 14.75 -17.69 27.00
C LEU A 458 14.73 -18.60 25.77
N ALA A 459 13.81 -19.57 25.72
CA ALA A 459 13.65 -20.42 24.54
C ALA A 459 13.15 -19.63 23.33
N LEU A 460 12.21 -18.68 23.54
CA LEU A 460 11.71 -17.80 22.49
C LEU A 460 12.79 -16.82 22.00
N GLU A 461 13.59 -16.25 22.91
CA GLU A 461 14.72 -15.40 22.52
C GLU A 461 15.74 -16.14 21.65
N ARG A 462 16.12 -17.39 22.02
CA ARG A 462 17.01 -18.22 21.20
C ARG A 462 16.41 -18.52 19.83
N ASN A 463 15.11 -18.79 19.77
CA ASN A 463 14.42 -19.04 18.50
C ASN A 463 14.38 -17.79 17.61
N GLN A 464 14.21 -16.60 18.21
CA GLN A 464 14.31 -15.33 17.47
C GLN A 464 15.71 -15.10 16.90
N ASP A 465 16.77 -15.33 17.66
CA ASP A 465 18.15 -15.21 17.19
C ASP A 465 18.42 -16.17 16.01
N LEU A 466 17.96 -17.42 16.11
CA LEU A 466 18.05 -18.39 15.01
C LEU A 466 17.22 -17.97 13.80
N ALA A 467 16.03 -17.40 14.00
CA ALA A 467 15.21 -16.90 12.92
C ALA A 467 15.84 -15.70 12.20
N LEU A 468 16.50 -14.79 12.92
CA LEU A 468 17.30 -13.71 12.33
C LEU A 468 18.45 -14.28 11.47
N ASP A 469 19.22 -15.22 12.00
CA ASP A 469 20.35 -15.83 11.28
C ASP A 469 19.88 -16.59 10.03
N LYS A 470 18.77 -17.30 10.10
CA LYS A 470 18.16 -18.01 8.97
C LYS A 470 17.68 -17.06 7.87
N ASN A 471 17.32 -15.82 8.23
CA ASN A 471 16.85 -14.79 7.30
C ASN A 471 17.89 -13.69 7.04
N LYS A 472 19.15 -13.94 7.34
CA LYS A 472 20.27 -12.99 7.24
C LYS A 472 20.30 -12.27 5.89
N ASP A 473 20.27 -13.02 4.80
CA ASP A 473 20.41 -12.44 3.45
C ASP A 473 19.23 -11.52 3.11
N GLN A 474 18.01 -11.88 3.52
CA GLN A 474 16.83 -11.03 3.36
C GLN A 474 16.91 -9.75 4.20
N ILE A 475 17.34 -9.86 5.45
CA ILE A 475 17.51 -8.68 6.32
C ILE A 475 18.60 -7.77 5.78
N LYS A 476 19.72 -8.33 5.31
CA LYS A 476 20.78 -7.54 4.64
C LYS A 476 20.25 -6.83 3.41
N LYS A 477 19.41 -7.48 2.62
CA LYS A 477 18.75 -6.87 1.45
C LYS A 477 17.84 -5.71 1.86
N LEU A 478 17.01 -5.87 2.89
CA LEU A 478 16.17 -4.78 3.41
C LEU A 478 16.99 -3.57 3.89
N LEU A 479 18.10 -3.82 4.59
CA LEU A 479 19.02 -2.75 5.00
C LEU A 479 19.69 -2.07 3.80
N GLN A 480 20.08 -2.86 2.78
CA GLN A 480 20.67 -2.32 1.56
C GLN A 480 19.68 -1.46 0.78
N GLU A 481 18.43 -1.87 0.65
CA GLU A 481 17.36 -1.10 0.00
C GLU A 481 17.13 0.25 0.70
N GLU A 482 17.10 0.26 2.03
CA GLU A 482 17.02 1.49 2.82
C GLU A 482 18.23 2.41 2.62
N LEU A 483 19.43 1.85 2.52
CA LEU A 483 20.64 2.63 2.23
C LEU A 483 20.63 3.21 0.81
N ILE A 484 20.20 2.42 -0.18
CA ILE A 484 20.07 2.90 -1.57
C ILE A 484 19.15 4.13 -1.64
N ILE A 485 17.99 4.07 -0.97
CA ILE A 485 17.04 5.20 -0.94
C ILE A 485 17.71 6.44 -0.33
N ARG A 486 18.51 6.30 0.72
CA ARG A 486 19.19 7.44 1.37
C ARG A 486 20.28 8.07 0.51
N TYR A 487 21.02 7.27 -0.26
CA TYR A 487 22.10 7.75 -1.12
C TYR A 487 21.62 8.18 -2.51
N GLN A 488 20.64 7.46 -3.07
CA GLN A 488 20.27 7.55 -4.48
C GLN A 488 18.76 7.75 -4.71
N TYR A 489 18.01 8.01 -3.64
CA TYR A 489 16.55 8.15 -3.65
C TYR A 489 15.84 6.89 -4.19
N ARG A 490 14.54 6.98 -4.41
CA ARG A 490 13.72 5.88 -4.92
C ARG A 490 14.13 5.43 -6.34
N GLU A 491 14.61 6.35 -7.15
CA GLU A 491 15.13 6.06 -8.49
C GLU A 491 16.31 5.08 -8.45
N GLY A 492 17.24 5.25 -7.48
CA GLY A 492 18.36 4.35 -7.28
C GLY A 492 17.90 2.92 -6.95
N LEU A 493 16.83 2.79 -6.14
CA LEU A 493 16.26 1.48 -5.81
C LEU A 493 15.65 0.80 -7.05
N TYR A 494 14.90 1.50 -7.87
CA TYR A 494 14.39 0.95 -9.12
C TYR A 494 15.53 0.53 -10.06
N THR A 495 16.55 1.36 -10.20
CA THR A 495 17.74 1.03 -10.99
C THR A 495 18.45 -0.22 -10.45
N PHE A 496 18.55 -0.36 -9.14
CA PHE A 496 19.08 -1.57 -8.51
C PHE A 496 18.26 -2.82 -8.85
N TYR A 497 16.93 -2.73 -8.79
CA TYR A 497 16.04 -3.84 -9.11
C TYR A 497 16.13 -4.29 -10.57
N THR A 498 16.41 -3.41 -11.52
CA THR A 498 16.56 -3.82 -12.93
C THR A 498 17.68 -4.81 -13.17
N LYS A 499 18.63 -4.94 -12.22
CA LYS A 499 19.79 -5.84 -12.29
C LYS A 499 19.80 -6.93 -11.23
N ASN A 500 18.93 -6.81 -10.20
CA ASN A 500 18.98 -7.65 -9.00
C ASN A 500 17.58 -8.10 -8.56
N ASN A 501 16.70 -8.44 -9.50
CA ASN A 501 15.34 -8.83 -9.18
C ASN A 501 14.89 -10.02 -10.02
N THR A 502 14.57 -11.10 -9.33
CA THR A 502 14.22 -12.39 -9.94
C THR A 502 12.97 -12.31 -10.82
N GLU A 503 11.96 -11.55 -10.44
CA GLU A 503 10.72 -11.42 -11.19
C GLU A 503 10.95 -10.68 -12.51
N ILE A 504 11.77 -9.63 -12.50
CA ILE A 504 12.16 -8.89 -13.71
C ILE A 504 12.99 -9.80 -14.63
N GLU A 505 13.95 -10.55 -14.08
CA GLU A 505 14.77 -11.50 -14.87
C GLU A 505 13.91 -12.58 -15.53
N LYS A 506 12.98 -13.17 -14.78
CA LYS A 506 12.03 -14.17 -15.32
C LYS A 506 11.12 -13.58 -16.39
N ALA A 507 10.64 -12.34 -16.21
CA ALA A 507 9.83 -11.64 -17.21
C ALA A 507 10.63 -11.40 -18.50
N ILE A 508 11.89 -10.97 -18.41
CA ILE A 508 12.77 -10.80 -19.56
C ILE A 508 12.98 -12.15 -20.27
N ALA A 509 13.29 -13.20 -19.52
CA ALA A 509 13.51 -14.55 -20.08
C ALA A 509 12.26 -15.06 -20.80
N LEU A 510 11.07 -14.88 -20.22
CA LEU A 510 9.81 -15.25 -20.84
C LEU A 510 9.54 -14.47 -22.14
N LEU A 511 9.73 -13.16 -22.13
CA LEU A 511 9.53 -12.30 -23.30
C LEU A 511 10.54 -12.62 -24.43
N ASN A 512 11.70 -13.14 -24.10
CA ASN A 512 12.70 -13.60 -25.06
C ASN A 512 12.40 -15.00 -25.61
N ASN A 513 11.61 -15.81 -24.92
CA ASN A 513 11.17 -17.12 -25.37
C ASN A 513 9.80 -17.03 -26.06
N THR A 514 9.80 -16.61 -27.33
CA THR A 514 8.57 -16.41 -28.11
C THR A 514 7.67 -17.65 -28.16
N SER A 515 8.25 -18.85 -28.21
CA SER A 515 7.48 -20.10 -28.24
C SER A 515 6.74 -20.32 -26.92
N GLN A 516 7.42 -20.17 -25.78
CA GLN A 516 6.81 -20.30 -24.46
C GLN A 516 5.74 -19.20 -24.25
N TYR A 517 6.05 -17.94 -24.60
CA TYR A 517 5.13 -16.82 -24.48
C TYR A 517 3.82 -17.06 -25.25
N LYS A 518 3.92 -17.49 -26.53
CA LYS A 518 2.76 -17.83 -27.35
C LYS A 518 2.01 -19.04 -26.84
N SER A 519 2.71 -20.07 -26.37
CA SER A 519 2.10 -21.27 -25.78
C SER A 519 1.23 -20.94 -24.56
N ILE A 520 1.72 -20.07 -23.66
CA ILE A 520 0.93 -19.61 -22.49
C ILE A 520 -0.35 -18.92 -22.94
N LEU A 521 -0.30 -18.07 -23.98
CA LEU A 521 -1.43 -17.31 -24.48
C LEU A 521 -2.32 -18.12 -25.44
N LYS A 522 -1.98 -19.38 -25.76
CA LYS A 522 -2.63 -20.21 -26.79
C LYS A 522 -2.74 -19.51 -28.16
N LYS A 523 -1.69 -18.83 -28.57
CA LYS A 523 -1.55 -18.12 -29.85
C LYS A 523 -0.64 -18.87 -30.82
#